data_d93e0b5de9cb481d466fb3568e1ec5c3
#
_entry.id   d93e0b5de9cb481d466fb3568e1ec5c3
#
_cell.length_a   1.000
_cell.length_b   1.000
_cell.length_c   1.000
_cell.angle_alpha   90.00
_cell.angle_beta   90.00
_cell.angle_gamma   90.00
#
_symmetry.space_group_name_H-M   'P 1'
#
loop_
_entity.id
_entity.type
_entity.pdbx_description
1 polymer ?
#
loop_
_entity_poly.entity_id
_entity_poly.type
_entity_poly.pdbx_seq_one_letter_code
_entity_poly.pdbx_strand_id
1 'polypeptide(L)'
;MVLIGSGAYREQTDYKLSRYACYLIAQNGDSRKKVIALAQTYFAVQTRKQEITEKEYSLLTEDEKRFYQRNLTRKGNYSLNIAAKNAGVKNFDKFHNAGYKGLYNGETADDIAKRKGLRYREDILDNMGSDELIANLFRISQTEQKLKKDNIQTEKEANKTHYNIGKNISCLLYTSDAADD
;
A
#
# COMPACT_ATOMS: atom_id res chain seq x y z
N MET A 1 -15.61 31.13 -10.08
CA MET A 1 -16.70 32.13 -9.97
C MET A 1 -17.89 31.52 -9.29
N VAL A 2 -18.48 32.17 -8.32
CA VAL A 2 -19.65 31.71 -7.54
C VAL A 2 -20.82 32.67 -7.81
N LEU A 3 -22.01 32.09 -8.02
CA LEU A 3 -23.24 32.86 -8.23
C LEU A 3 -23.68 33.45 -6.88
N ILE A 4 -23.87 34.75 -6.81
CA ILE A 4 -24.39 35.43 -5.61
C ILE A 4 -25.88 35.80 -5.81
N GLY A 5 -26.62 36.00 -4.69
CA GLY A 5 -28.08 36.15 -4.65
C GLY A 5 -28.71 37.21 -5.53
N SER A 6 -27.92 38.08 -6.20
CA SER A 6 -28.34 39.05 -7.20
C SER A 6 -28.23 38.55 -8.65
N GLY A 7 -27.89 37.28 -8.90
CA GLY A 7 -27.63 36.76 -10.23
C GLY A 7 -26.29 37.16 -10.85
N ALA A 8 -25.41 37.87 -10.10
CA ALA A 8 -24.08 38.24 -10.54
C ALA A 8 -23.06 37.18 -10.14
N TYR A 9 -21.94 37.07 -10.90
CA TYR A 9 -20.83 36.19 -10.60
C TYR A 9 -19.73 36.97 -9.88
N ARG A 10 -19.22 36.37 -8.80
CA ARG A 10 -18.07 36.90 -8.06
C ARG A 10 -16.91 35.91 -8.12
N GLU A 11 -15.69 36.39 -8.29
CA GLU A 11 -14.49 35.60 -8.08
C GLU A 11 -14.34 35.29 -6.59
N GLN A 12 -14.16 34.01 -6.29
CA GLN A 12 -13.89 33.51 -4.94
C GLN A 12 -12.66 32.65 -4.99
N THR A 13 -11.72 32.90 -4.09
CA THR A 13 -10.55 32.04 -3.90
C THR A 13 -11.03 30.70 -3.35
N ASP A 14 -10.65 29.62 -4.01
CA ASP A 14 -10.91 28.26 -3.59
C ASP A 14 -9.58 27.52 -3.35
N TYR A 15 -9.58 26.56 -2.41
CA TYR A 15 -8.40 25.81 -2.01
C TYR A 15 -8.63 24.32 -2.20
N LYS A 16 -7.69 23.67 -2.88
CA LYS A 16 -7.69 22.22 -2.97
C LYS A 16 -7.07 21.64 -1.70
N LEU A 17 -7.89 21.05 -0.85
CA LEU A 17 -7.48 20.50 0.44
C LEU A 17 -7.17 19.00 0.35
N SER A 18 -6.18 18.55 1.14
CA SER A 18 -5.99 17.11 1.38
C SER A 18 -7.15 16.55 2.23
N ARG A 19 -7.36 15.22 2.17
CA ARG A 19 -8.36 14.54 3.02
C ARG A 19 -8.11 14.78 4.50
N TYR A 20 -6.84 14.82 4.93
CA TYR A 20 -6.45 15.11 6.30
C TYR A 20 -6.79 16.54 6.72
N ALA A 21 -6.55 17.53 5.85
CA ALA A 21 -6.96 18.91 6.12
C ALA A 21 -8.49 19.05 6.24
N CYS A 22 -9.26 18.37 5.37
CA CYS A 22 -10.72 18.33 5.48
C CYS A 22 -11.17 17.70 6.81
N TYR A 23 -10.50 16.64 7.27
CA TYR A 23 -10.75 16.02 8.59
C TYR A 23 -10.55 17.00 9.73
N LEU A 24 -9.41 17.70 9.77
CA LEU A 24 -9.12 18.69 10.82
C LEU A 24 -10.12 19.84 10.83
N ILE A 25 -10.51 20.35 9.64
CA ILE A 25 -11.52 21.42 9.53
C ILE A 25 -12.87 20.92 10.03
N ALA A 26 -13.28 19.70 9.68
CA ALA A 26 -14.52 19.13 10.15
C ALA A 26 -14.53 18.95 11.68
N GLN A 27 -13.44 18.44 12.26
CA GLN A 27 -13.31 18.23 13.70
C GLN A 27 -13.42 19.53 14.52
N ASN A 28 -12.86 20.64 14.01
CA ASN A 28 -12.84 21.93 14.67
C ASN A 28 -13.96 22.88 14.19
N GLY A 29 -14.82 22.43 13.28
CA GLY A 29 -15.86 23.24 12.69
C GLY A 29 -17.14 23.30 13.54
N ASP A 30 -17.94 24.34 13.32
CA ASP A 30 -19.23 24.51 13.99
C ASP A 30 -20.25 23.46 13.49
N SER A 31 -20.61 22.50 14.34
CA SER A 31 -21.54 21.41 14.04
C SER A 31 -22.98 21.86 13.73
N ARG A 32 -23.34 23.10 14.03
CA ARG A 32 -24.63 23.68 13.63
C ARG A 32 -24.73 23.92 12.12
N LYS A 33 -23.58 24.01 11.45
CA LYS A 33 -23.54 24.10 9.98
C LYS A 33 -23.72 22.69 9.39
N LYS A 34 -24.77 22.51 8.59
CA LYS A 34 -25.14 21.21 7.99
C LYS A 34 -23.95 20.50 7.31
N VAL A 35 -23.10 21.23 6.58
CA VAL A 35 -21.93 20.67 5.88
C VAL A 35 -20.91 20.11 6.87
N ILE A 36 -20.67 20.82 7.97
CA ILE A 36 -19.74 20.38 9.03
C ILE A 36 -20.30 19.15 9.74
N ALA A 37 -21.57 19.16 10.12
CA ALA A 37 -22.22 18.01 10.76
C ALA A 37 -22.14 16.74 9.88
N LEU A 38 -22.40 16.86 8.58
CA LEU A 38 -22.29 15.76 7.63
C LEU A 38 -20.83 15.25 7.51
N ALA A 39 -19.85 16.15 7.46
CA ALA A 39 -18.45 15.79 7.42
C ALA A 39 -18.00 15.08 8.70
N GLN A 40 -18.38 15.57 9.87
CA GLN A 40 -18.11 14.92 11.17
C GLN A 40 -18.71 13.51 11.22
N THR A 41 -19.97 13.35 10.82
CA THR A 41 -20.64 12.04 10.73
C THR A 41 -19.90 11.11 9.78
N TYR A 42 -19.51 11.58 8.59
CA TYR A 42 -18.75 10.78 7.63
C TYR A 42 -17.44 10.26 8.23
N PHE A 43 -16.66 11.15 8.85
CA PHE A 43 -15.37 10.75 9.44
C PHE A 43 -15.55 9.81 10.63
N ALA A 44 -16.57 10.04 11.49
CA ALA A 44 -16.88 9.14 12.60
C ALA A 44 -17.25 7.73 12.12
N VAL A 45 -18.07 7.61 11.07
CA VAL A 45 -18.43 6.32 10.49
C VAL A 45 -17.20 5.61 9.87
N GLN A 46 -16.31 6.35 9.18
CA GLN A 46 -15.11 5.75 8.59
C GLN A 46 -14.13 5.26 9.68
N THR A 47 -13.93 6.05 10.75
CA THR A 47 -13.10 5.64 11.90
C THR A 47 -13.66 4.38 12.55
N ARG A 48 -14.99 4.35 12.79
CA ARG A 48 -15.64 3.17 13.39
C ARG A 48 -15.52 1.90 12.54
N LYS A 49 -15.64 2.04 11.21
CA LYS A 49 -15.41 0.91 10.29
C LYS A 49 -13.99 0.37 10.40
N GLN A 50 -13.00 1.24 10.50
CA GLN A 50 -11.60 0.85 10.64
C GLN A 50 -11.36 0.14 11.98
N GLU A 51 -11.85 0.69 13.09
CA GLU A 51 -11.75 0.08 14.42
C GLU A 51 -12.35 -1.33 14.48
N ILE A 52 -13.52 -1.53 13.84
CA ILE A 52 -14.17 -2.86 13.76
C ILE A 52 -13.27 -3.82 12.97
N THR A 53 -12.77 -3.40 11.81
CA THR A 53 -11.90 -4.23 10.97
C THR A 53 -10.60 -4.62 11.69
N GLU A 54 -9.96 -3.68 12.39
CA GLU A 54 -8.75 -3.94 13.18
C GLU A 54 -9.01 -4.92 14.33
N LYS A 55 -10.13 -4.73 15.03
CA LYS A 55 -10.55 -5.63 16.11
C LYS A 55 -10.87 -7.02 15.59
N GLU A 56 -11.61 -7.13 14.49
CA GLU A 56 -11.90 -8.42 13.84
C GLU A 56 -10.62 -9.12 13.41
N TYR A 57 -9.67 -8.39 12.79
CA TYR A 57 -8.38 -8.93 12.37
C TYR A 57 -7.55 -9.42 13.57
N SER A 58 -7.56 -8.71 14.70
CA SER A 58 -6.82 -9.09 15.91
C SER A 58 -7.31 -10.41 16.54
N LEU A 59 -8.58 -10.75 16.32
CA LEU A 59 -9.20 -11.98 16.83
C LEU A 59 -8.92 -13.20 15.94
N LEU A 60 -8.40 -13.01 14.73
CA LEU A 60 -8.08 -14.11 13.82
C LEU A 60 -6.91 -14.95 14.35
N THR A 61 -6.97 -16.25 14.10
CA THR A 61 -5.84 -17.15 14.27
C THR A 61 -4.73 -16.83 13.27
N GLU A 62 -3.51 -17.32 13.51
CA GLU A 62 -2.39 -17.08 12.58
C GLU A 62 -2.69 -17.63 11.17
N ASP A 63 -3.31 -18.78 11.06
CA ASP A 63 -3.69 -19.37 9.77
C ASP A 63 -4.72 -18.51 9.02
N GLU A 64 -5.71 -17.96 9.72
CA GLU A 64 -6.69 -17.05 9.13
C GLU A 64 -6.03 -15.73 8.71
N LYS A 65 -5.10 -15.18 9.51
CA LYS A 65 -4.31 -14.00 9.16
C LYS A 65 -3.47 -14.25 7.90
N ARG A 66 -2.78 -15.40 7.84
CA ARG A 66 -2.00 -15.81 6.66
C ARG A 66 -2.88 -15.90 5.42
N PHE A 67 -4.03 -16.56 5.51
CA PHE A 67 -4.97 -16.68 4.40
C PHE A 67 -5.48 -15.31 3.92
N TYR A 68 -5.82 -14.43 4.86
CA TYR A 68 -6.26 -13.06 4.56
C TYR A 68 -5.16 -12.26 3.86
N GLN A 69 -3.95 -12.22 4.43
CA GLN A 69 -2.81 -11.49 3.89
C GLN A 69 -2.35 -12.06 2.53
N ARG A 70 -2.37 -13.38 2.37
CA ARG A 70 -2.07 -14.02 1.09
C ARG A 70 -3.02 -13.57 -0.02
N ASN A 71 -4.31 -13.50 0.26
CA ASN A 71 -5.30 -13.01 -0.71
C ASN A 71 -5.08 -11.55 -1.07
N LEU A 72 -4.74 -10.70 -0.11
CA LEU A 72 -4.38 -9.30 -0.36
C LEU A 72 -3.10 -9.19 -1.20
N THR A 73 -2.07 -9.95 -0.87
CA THR A 73 -0.79 -9.97 -1.61
C THR A 73 -1.00 -10.44 -3.06
N ARG A 74 -1.84 -11.43 -3.28
CA ARG A 74 -2.20 -11.90 -4.63
C ARG A 74 -2.91 -10.82 -5.45
N LYS A 75 -3.88 -10.12 -4.85
CA LYS A 75 -4.56 -8.99 -5.49
C LYS A 75 -3.59 -7.82 -5.75
N GLY A 76 -2.71 -7.53 -4.81
CA GLY A 76 -1.67 -6.51 -4.95
C GLY A 76 -0.70 -6.84 -6.10
N ASN A 77 -0.24 -8.08 -6.23
CA ASN A 77 0.60 -8.53 -7.33
C ASN A 77 -0.09 -8.35 -8.69
N TYR A 78 -1.39 -8.64 -8.78
CA TYR A 78 -2.15 -8.41 -10.01
C TYR A 78 -2.15 -6.92 -10.39
N SER A 79 -2.42 -6.02 -9.46
CA SER A 79 -2.39 -4.56 -9.68
C SER A 79 -0.99 -4.06 -10.04
N LEU A 80 0.05 -4.56 -9.34
CA LEU A 80 1.44 -4.26 -9.63
C LEU A 80 1.85 -4.70 -11.04
N ASN A 81 1.40 -5.88 -11.49
CA ASN A 81 1.68 -6.37 -12.85
C ASN A 81 1.10 -5.46 -13.92
N ILE A 82 -0.10 -4.92 -13.70
CA ILE A 82 -0.68 -3.93 -14.62
C ILE A 82 0.17 -2.66 -14.66
N ALA A 83 0.58 -2.13 -13.49
CA ALA A 83 1.43 -0.95 -13.42
C ALA A 83 2.81 -1.20 -14.05
N ALA A 84 3.42 -2.36 -13.83
CA ALA A 84 4.69 -2.76 -14.40
C ALA A 84 4.60 -2.89 -15.94
N LYS A 85 3.51 -3.48 -16.46
CA LYS A 85 3.26 -3.54 -17.90
C LYS A 85 3.19 -2.15 -18.53
N ASN A 86 2.48 -1.22 -17.87
CA ASN A 86 2.38 0.17 -18.33
C ASN A 86 3.73 0.91 -18.23
N ALA A 87 4.61 0.51 -17.32
CA ALA A 87 5.97 1.00 -17.18
C ALA A 87 6.97 0.31 -18.16
N GLY A 88 6.50 -0.47 -19.14
CA GLY A 88 7.33 -1.08 -20.16
C GLY A 88 8.05 -2.37 -19.74
N VAL A 89 7.67 -2.99 -18.64
CA VAL A 89 8.20 -4.29 -18.19
C VAL A 89 7.74 -5.39 -19.15
N LYS A 90 8.69 -6.15 -19.67
CA LYS A 90 8.47 -7.32 -20.54
C LYS A 90 8.75 -8.63 -19.83
N ASN A 91 9.79 -8.65 -18.98
CA ASN A 91 10.19 -9.81 -18.20
C ASN A 91 9.72 -9.66 -16.73
N PHE A 92 8.54 -10.22 -16.44
CA PHE A 92 7.93 -10.15 -15.11
C PHE A 92 8.70 -10.95 -14.06
N ASP A 93 9.33 -12.08 -14.43
CA ASP A 93 10.14 -12.87 -13.49
C ASP A 93 11.34 -12.05 -13.00
N LYS A 94 12.02 -11.37 -13.91
CA LYS A 94 13.12 -10.46 -13.57
C LYS A 94 12.63 -9.28 -12.69
N PHE A 95 11.46 -8.74 -13.00
CA PHE A 95 10.87 -7.65 -12.24
C PHE A 95 10.50 -8.09 -10.81
N HIS A 96 9.83 -9.22 -10.64
CA HIS A 96 9.49 -9.75 -9.30
C HIS A 96 10.74 -10.13 -8.52
N ASN A 97 11.71 -10.79 -9.17
CA ASN A 97 12.99 -11.11 -8.54
C ASN A 97 13.78 -9.87 -8.11
N ALA A 98 13.68 -8.74 -8.81
CA ALA A 98 14.27 -7.49 -8.34
C ALA A 98 13.68 -7.05 -6.99
N GLY A 99 12.37 -7.15 -6.83
CA GLY A 99 11.69 -6.85 -5.58
C GLY A 99 12.05 -7.80 -4.44
N TYR A 100 12.12 -9.10 -4.71
CA TYR A 100 12.56 -10.09 -3.72
C TYR A 100 14.02 -9.86 -3.30
N LYS A 101 14.93 -9.67 -4.26
CA LYS A 101 16.34 -9.34 -3.95
C LYS A 101 16.49 -8.11 -3.06
N GLY A 102 15.65 -7.09 -3.25
CA GLY A 102 15.64 -5.93 -2.38
C GLY A 102 15.21 -6.28 -0.97
N LEU A 103 14.08 -6.98 -0.82
CA LEU A 103 13.49 -7.29 0.49
C LEU A 103 14.27 -8.36 1.27
N TYR A 104 14.86 -9.34 0.58
CA TYR A 104 15.52 -10.52 1.16
C TYR A 104 17.04 -10.53 0.94
N ASN A 105 17.67 -9.36 0.99
CA ASN A 105 19.15 -9.23 0.93
C ASN A 105 19.82 -9.96 -0.25
N GLY A 106 19.22 -9.93 -1.43
CA GLY A 106 19.76 -10.51 -2.65
C GLY A 106 19.14 -11.85 -3.07
N GLU A 107 18.30 -12.48 -2.24
CA GLU A 107 17.61 -13.72 -2.57
C GLU A 107 16.58 -13.52 -3.70
N THR A 108 16.58 -14.45 -4.66
CA THR A 108 15.52 -14.59 -5.66
C THR A 108 14.34 -15.40 -5.12
N ALA A 109 13.25 -15.48 -5.89
CA ALA A 109 12.13 -16.37 -5.55
C ALA A 109 12.59 -17.84 -5.39
N ASP A 110 13.51 -18.29 -6.25
CA ASP A 110 14.08 -19.65 -6.19
C ASP A 110 14.96 -19.86 -4.95
N ASP A 111 15.75 -18.84 -4.55
CA ASP A 111 16.56 -18.89 -3.33
C ASP A 111 15.68 -18.97 -2.09
N ILE A 112 14.60 -18.18 -2.04
CA ILE A 112 13.61 -18.21 -0.97
C ILE A 112 12.93 -19.60 -0.90
N ALA A 113 12.52 -20.15 -2.04
CA ALA A 113 11.92 -21.47 -2.14
C ALA A 113 12.87 -22.55 -1.60
N LYS A 114 14.15 -22.51 -2.00
CA LYS A 114 15.20 -23.40 -1.49
C LYS A 114 15.38 -23.29 0.01
N ARG A 115 15.51 -22.07 0.54
CA ARG A 115 15.67 -21.82 1.98
C ARG A 115 14.50 -22.34 2.79
N LYS A 116 13.29 -22.24 2.25
CA LYS A 116 12.06 -22.76 2.86
C LYS A 116 11.84 -24.26 2.63
N GLY A 117 12.70 -24.94 1.88
CA GLY A 117 12.59 -26.38 1.59
C GLY A 117 11.37 -26.75 0.73
N LEU A 118 10.93 -25.83 -0.15
CA LEU A 118 9.74 -26.03 -0.96
C LEU A 118 9.98 -27.02 -2.11
N ARG A 119 8.96 -27.81 -2.42
CA ARG A 119 8.95 -28.71 -3.56
C ARG A 119 8.71 -27.95 -4.86
N TYR A 120 9.04 -28.57 -5.97
CA TYR A 120 8.73 -28.03 -7.29
C TYR A 120 7.23 -27.71 -7.43
N ARG A 121 6.91 -26.46 -7.84
CA ARG A 121 5.56 -25.89 -7.99
C ARG A 121 4.84 -25.47 -6.69
N GLU A 122 5.45 -25.58 -5.53
CA GLU A 122 4.89 -24.94 -4.34
C GLU A 122 5.07 -23.42 -4.42
N ASP A 123 3.98 -22.69 -4.15
CA ASP A 123 4.01 -21.22 -4.17
C ASP A 123 4.70 -20.70 -2.90
N ILE A 124 5.68 -19.81 -3.06
CA ILE A 124 6.36 -19.19 -1.93
C ILE A 124 5.42 -18.38 -1.03
N LEU A 125 4.35 -17.79 -1.59
CA LEU A 125 3.35 -17.04 -0.82
C LEU A 125 2.54 -17.95 0.11
N ASP A 126 2.33 -19.21 -0.26
CA ASP A 126 1.64 -20.21 0.57
C ASP A 126 2.46 -20.64 1.79
N ASN A 127 3.77 -20.38 1.74
CA ASN A 127 4.74 -20.75 2.76
C ASN A 127 5.35 -19.55 3.50
N MET A 128 4.69 -18.39 3.43
CA MET A 128 5.02 -17.18 4.18
C MET A 128 4.12 -17.02 5.40
N GLY A 129 4.67 -16.54 6.51
CA GLY A 129 3.90 -16.11 7.67
C GLY A 129 3.12 -14.82 7.40
N SER A 130 2.20 -14.45 8.29
CA SER A 130 1.38 -13.23 8.15
C SER A 130 2.24 -11.97 8.01
N ASP A 131 3.26 -11.82 8.83
CA ASP A 131 4.14 -10.64 8.83
C ASP A 131 5.00 -10.55 7.57
N GLU A 132 5.51 -11.69 7.09
CA GLU A 132 6.24 -11.78 5.83
C GLU A 132 5.36 -11.40 4.63
N LEU A 133 4.09 -11.80 4.65
CA LEU A 133 3.09 -11.41 3.64
C LEU A 133 2.77 -9.92 3.70
N ILE A 134 2.67 -9.33 4.91
CA ILE A 134 2.46 -7.89 5.10
C ILE A 134 3.63 -7.10 4.53
N ALA A 135 4.87 -7.50 4.81
CA ALA A 135 6.06 -6.85 4.26
C ALA A 135 6.07 -6.89 2.72
N ASN A 136 5.72 -8.04 2.14
CA ASN A 136 5.59 -8.18 0.70
C ASN A 136 4.47 -7.31 0.12
N LEU A 137 3.30 -7.26 0.76
CA LEU A 137 2.19 -6.42 0.33
C LEU A 137 2.57 -4.93 0.35
N PHE A 138 3.30 -4.50 1.39
CA PHE A 138 3.79 -3.13 1.49
C PHE A 138 4.78 -2.80 0.36
N ARG A 139 5.75 -3.70 0.07
CA ARG A 139 6.66 -3.57 -1.07
C ARG A 139 5.91 -3.44 -2.40
N ILE A 140 4.91 -4.28 -2.62
CA ILE A 140 4.08 -4.30 -3.82
C ILE A 140 3.35 -2.95 -3.99
N SER A 141 2.67 -2.51 -2.94
CA SER A 141 1.89 -1.25 -2.94
C SER A 141 2.77 -0.02 -3.18
N GLN A 142 3.91 0.08 -2.48
CA GLN A 142 4.85 1.19 -2.65
C GLN A 142 5.46 1.21 -4.06
N THR A 143 5.79 0.04 -4.62
CA THR A 143 6.31 -0.06 -5.99
C THR A 143 5.26 0.41 -7.00
N GLU A 144 4.03 -0.08 -6.90
CA GLU A 144 2.94 0.33 -7.79
C GLU A 144 2.72 1.84 -7.77
N GLN A 145 2.66 2.44 -6.57
CA GLN A 145 2.49 3.88 -6.42
C GLN A 145 3.65 4.65 -7.05
N LYS A 146 4.89 4.20 -6.84
CA LYS A 146 6.07 4.87 -7.38
C LYS A 146 6.17 4.76 -8.89
N LEU A 147 5.88 3.59 -9.47
CA LEU A 147 5.82 3.43 -10.93
C LEU A 147 4.86 4.42 -11.58
N LYS A 148 3.69 4.62 -10.96
CA LYS A 148 2.66 5.56 -11.44
C LYS A 148 3.05 7.02 -11.22
N LYS A 149 3.53 7.37 -10.02
CA LYS A 149 3.86 8.74 -9.62
C LYS A 149 5.01 9.31 -10.44
N ASP A 150 6.08 8.53 -10.61
CA ASP A 150 7.28 8.95 -11.30
C ASP A 150 7.18 8.71 -12.83
N ASN A 151 6.03 8.24 -13.32
CA ASN A 151 5.76 7.94 -14.73
C ASN A 151 6.87 7.12 -15.41
N ILE A 152 7.29 6.03 -14.75
CA ILE A 152 8.37 5.17 -15.21
C ILE A 152 7.95 4.45 -16.51
N GLN A 153 8.82 4.48 -17.53
CA GLN A 153 8.51 3.99 -18.88
C GLN A 153 9.50 2.90 -19.38
N THR A 154 10.48 2.52 -18.55
CA THR A 154 11.48 1.52 -18.94
C THR A 154 11.58 0.37 -17.96
N GLU A 155 11.74 -0.85 -18.46
CA GLU A 155 11.93 -2.06 -17.64
C GLU A 155 13.11 -1.92 -16.67
N LYS A 156 14.22 -1.30 -17.12
CA LYS A 156 15.43 -1.12 -16.31
C LYS A 156 15.14 -0.25 -15.08
N GLU A 157 14.42 0.86 -15.25
CA GLU A 157 14.04 1.74 -14.16
C GLU A 157 12.99 1.11 -13.25
N ALA A 158 12.01 0.40 -13.82
CA ALA A 158 11.01 -0.33 -13.06
C ALA A 158 11.64 -1.38 -12.15
N ASN A 159 12.59 -2.18 -12.67
CA ASN A 159 13.34 -3.17 -11.90
C ASN A 159 14.16 -2.51 -10.79
N LYS A 160 14.87 -1.40 -11.08
CA LYS A 160 15.65 -0.64 -10.09
C LYS A 160 14.77 -0.07 -9.00
N THR A 161 13.61 0.47 -9.36
CA THR A 161 12.62 1.01 -8.41
C THR A 161 12.10 -0.08 -7.49
N HIS A 162 11.71 -1.23 -8.03
CA HIS A 162 11.23 -2.37 -7.24
C HIS A 162 12.29 -2.90 -6.27
N TYR A 163 13.53 -3.02 -6.72
CA TYR A 163 14.66 -3.39 -5.87
C TYR A 163 14.89 -2.40 -4.72
N ASN A 164 14.96 -1.10 -5.04
CA ASN A 164 15.23 -0.06 -4.04
C ASN A 164 14.12 0.02 -2.98
N ILE A 165 12.87 -0.13 -3.38
CA ILE A 165 11.74 -0.17 -2.43
C ILE A 165 11.85 -1.38 -1.52
N GLY A 166 12.13 -2.56 -2.08
CA GLY A 166 12.36 -3.76 -1.28
C GLY A 166 13.49 -3.58 -0.26
N LYS A 167 14.62 -3.00 -0.69
CA LYS A 167 15.77 -2.73 0.18
C LYS A 167 15.44 -1.74 1.30
N ASN A 168 14.69 -0.68 1.00
CA ASN A 168 14.30 0.31 2.02
C ASN A 168 13.38 -0.32 3.08
N ILE A 169 12.45 -1.20 2.67
CA ILE A 169 11.57 -1.91 3.60
C ILE A 169 12.37 -2.91 4.43
N SER A 170 13.31 -3.64 3.83
CA SER A 170 14.23 -4.52 4.56
C SER A 170 14.98 -3.76 5.66
N CYS A 171 15.56 -2.60 5.34
CA CYS A 171 16.21 -1.76 6.35
C CYS A 171 15.27 -1.37 7.51
N LEU A 172 14.02 -1.00 7.21
CA LEU A 172 13.05 -0.61 8.26
C LEU A 172 12.70 -1.78 9.19
N LEU A 173 12.61 -3.00 8.66
CA LEU A 173 12.27 -4.19 9.44
C LEU A 173 13.43 -4.64 10.34
N TYR A 174 14.67 -4.54 9.86
CA TYR A 174 15.85 -5.01 10.61
C TYR A 174 16.47 -3.95 11.55
N THR A 175 16.14 -2.65 11.40
CA THR A 175 16.58 -1.61 12.34
C THR A 175 15.72 -1.56 13.61
N SER A 176 14.51 -2.11 13.61
CA SER A 176 13.72 -2.24 14.84
C SER A 176 14.24 -3.32 15.77
N ASP A 177 14.77 -4.43 15.23
CA ASP A 177 15.33 -5.53 16.03
C ASP A 177 16.67 -5.16 16.70
N ALA A 178 17.39 -4.15 16.17
CA ALA A 178 18.67 -3.69 16.75
C ALA A 178 18.52 -2.60 17.83
N ALA A 179 17.31 -2.12 18.08
CA ALA A 179 17.03 -1.10 19.10
C ALA A 179 16.51 -1.68 20.42
N ASP A 180 16.25 -2.99 20.48
CA ASP A 180 15.74 -3.71 21.66
C ASP A 180 16.81 -4.58 22.35
N ASP A 181 18.10 -4.53 21.92
CA ASP A 181 19.27 -5.06 22.59
C ASP A 181 20.08 -3.90 23.23
#